data_e610c832691cebe1387f29899b5fa41c
#
_entry.id   e610c832691cebe1387f29899b5fa41c
#
_cell.length_a   1.000
_cell.length_b   1.000
_cell.length_c   1.000
_cell.angle_alpha   90.00
_cell.angle_beta   90.00
_cell.angle_gamma   90.00
#
_symmetry.space_group_name_H-M   'P 1'
#
loop_
_entity.id
_entity.type
_entity.pdbx_description
1 polymer ?
#
loop_
_entity_poly.entity_id
_entity_poly.type
_entity_poly.pdbx_seq_one_letter_code
_entity_poly.pdbx_strand_id
1 'polypeptide(L)'
;HAAAEQHLAQGLVGFATTFFAIWWAWMTFTWFASAYDTDDAPYRLLTMVQMVGVLVLAAGVPGAAQGDFTTITMGYVVMRAGLIALWARAALEHPERRRTCLRYAIGIAVVQALWVARLLLPASMGLVSFVLLALVEIAIPIWAARAGHTPWHAHHIAERYGLFTIIVLGECVLGATNAVSGVIKATGWSWNVALVGFGSTSLILSLWWVYFLVPSGRALHEHRDRAFRWGYGHAAVFLSLAALGAFLEVVADQLQTRAGATGADVHLLHPMSPTYAIALVAGAVTVYLLSVWWMSAQVTRSQAGLKLIWMVGVLLPAAVVVAVWQGLPLPWAIPALTLAPLFVVLIIERGEVGRPERFAIR
;
A
#
# COMPACT_ATOMS: atom_id res chain seq x y z
N HIS A 1 28.73 0.02 10.51
CA HIS A 1 27.52 -0.76 10.80
C HIS A 1 26.46 0.08 11.53
N ALA A 2 26.72 0.61 12.72
CA ALA A 2 25.72 1.36 13.52
C ALA A 2 25.12 2.59 12.78
N ALA A 3 25.93 3.37 12.06
CA ALA A 3 25.44 4.52 11.29
C ALA A 3 24.52 4.10 10.10
N ALA A 4 24.88 3.04 9.39
CA ALA A 4 24.06 2.51 8.29
C ALA A 4 22.73 1.93 8.78
N GLU A 5 22.73 1.27 9.94
CA GLU A 5 21.53 0.74 10.59
C GLU A 5 20.62 1.88 11.07
N GLN A 6 21.17 2.98 11.59
CA GLN A 6 20.38 4.15 11.98
C GLN A 6 19.73 4.85 10.79
N HIS A 7 20.43 5.02 9.66
CA HIS A 7 19.87 5.61 8.44
C HIS A 7 18.76 4.74 7.85
N LEU A 8 18.92 3.41 7.87
CA LEU A 8 17.90 2.48 7.43
C LEU A 8 16.63 2.56 8.31
N ALA A 9 16.80 2.53 9.64
CA ALA A 9 15.68 2.63 10.55
C ALA A 9 14.92 3.95 10.39
N GLN A 10 15.63 5.07 10.22
CA GLN A 10 15.02 6.37 9.94
C GLN A 10 14.28 6.37 8.60
N GLY A 11 14.86 5.79 7.55
CA GLY A 11 14.23 5.65 6.24
C GLY A 11 12.95 4.81 6.29
N LEU A 12 12.96 3.68 7.00
CA LEU A 12 11.78 2.84 7.17
C LEU A 12 10.66 3.53 7.97
N VAL A 13 11.02 4.27 9.03
CA VAL A 13 10.05 5.07 9.80
C VAL A 13 9.47 6.19 8.94
N GLY A 14 10.31 6.91 8.19
CA GLY A 14 9.87 7.95 7.25
C GLY A 14 8.93 7.38 6.19
N PHE A 15 9.28 6.26 5.59
CA PHE A 15 8.44 5.56 4.62
C PHE A 15 7.10 5.15 5.23
N ALA A 16 7.10 4.50 6.38
CA ALA A 16 5.88 4.02 7.02
C ALA A 16 4.94 5.17 7.44
N THR A 17 5.48 6.26 7.96
CA THR A 17 4.69 7.43 8.37
C THR A 17 4.10 8.18 7.17
N THR A 18 4.87 8.35 6.10
CA THR A 18 4.40 8.97 4.85
C THR A 18 3.36 8.08 4.16
N PHE A 19 3.62 6.77 4.08
CA PHE A 19 2.66 5.80 3.56
C PHE A 19 1.33 5.87 4.33
N PHE A 20 1.38 5.86 5.66
CA PHE A 20 0.16 5.98 6.47
C PHE A 20 -0.63 7.24 6.13
N ALA A 21 0.03 8.38 6.01
CA ALA A 21 -0.64 9.64 5.68
C ALA A 21 -1.35 9.57 4.31
N ILE A 22 -0.68 9.05 3.28
CA ILE A 22 -1.22 8.93 1.93
C ILE A 22 -2.37 7.92 1.89
N TRP A 23 -2.15 6.72 2.43
CA TRP A 23 -3.16 5.66 2.47
C TRP A 23 -4.41 6.08 3.23
N TRP A 24 -4.24 6.71 4.40
CA TRP A 24 -5.34 7.14 5.23
C TRP A 24 -6.17 8.27 4.58
N ALA A 25 -5.49 9.20 3.90
CA ALA A 25 -6.13 10.22 3.10
C ALA A 25 -7.05 9.62 2.04
N TRP A 26 -6.51 8.71 1.23
CA TRP A 26 -7.25 8.03 0.19
C TRP A 26 -8.40 7.18 0.76
N MET A 27 -8.14 6.41 1.80
CA MET A 27 -9.10 5.50 2.40
C MET A 27 -10.32 6.24 2.95
N THR A 28 -10.11 7.32 3.71
CA THR A 28 -11.21 8.08 4.31
C THR A 28 -12.11 8.76 3.27
N PHE A 29 -11.52 9.28 2.18
CA PHE A 29 -12.29 9.82 1.06
C PHE A 29 -13.03 8.71 0.30
N THR A 30 -12.38 7.60 0.04
CA THR A 30 -12.96 6.47 -0.71
C THR A 30 -14.22 5.91 -0.02
N TRP A 31 -14.19 5.75 1.30
CA TRP A 31 -15.38 5.31 2.06
C TRP A 31 -16.48 6.37 2.09
N PHE A 32 -16.13 7.66 2.18
CA PHE A 32 -17.10 8.75 2.05
C PHE A 32 -17.77 8.72 0.68
N ALA A 33 -16.98 8.69 -0.39
CA ALA A 33 -17.48 8.68 -1.77
C ALA A 33 -18.36 7.46 -2.07
N SER A 34 -18.02 6.28 -1.54
CA SER A 34 -18.86 5.09 -1.70
C SER A 34 -20.26 5.21 -1.05
N ALA A 35 -20.42 6.13 -0.08
CA ALA A 35 -21.67 6.30 0.66
C ALA A 35 -22.49 7.53 0.22
N TYR A 36 -21.82 8.61 -0.20
CA TYR A 36 -22.42 9.93 -0.38
C TYR A 36 -21.93 10.65 -1.64
N ASP A 37 -21.66 9.91 -2.72
CA ASP A 37 -21.35 10.48 -4.04
C ASP A 37 -22.63 11.07 -4.67
N THR A 38 -22.72 12.38 -4.69
CA THR A 38 -23.85 13.12 -5.28
C THR A 38 -23.57 13.59 -6.70
N ASP A 39 -22.31 13.52 -7.15
CA ASP A 39 -21.82 13.94 -8.48
C ASP A 39 -22.27 15.33 -8.92
N ASP A 40 -22.56 16.24 -7.98
CA ASP A 40 -22.94 17.63 -8.27
C ASP A 40 -21.75 18.61 -8.18
N ALA A 41 -21.97 19.87 -8.56
CA ALA A 41 -20.91 20.86 -8.60
C ALA A 41 -20.22 21.10 -7.23
N PRO A 42 -20.94 21.24 -6.09
CA PRO A 42 -20.28 21.35 -4.78
C PRO A 42 -19.44 20.14 -4.41
N TYR A 43 -19.91 18.92 -4.69
CA TYR A 43 -19.15 17.70 -4.46
C TYR A 43 -17.85 17.69 -5.27
N ARG A 44 -17.94 18.00 -6.57
CA ARG A 44 -16.78 18.05 -7.47
C ARG A 44 -15.78 19.12 -7.04
N LEU A 45 -16.23 20.33 -6.66
CA LEU A 45 -15.36 21.40 -6.18
C LEU A 45 -14.62 21.03 -4.89
N LEU A 46 -15.33 20.45 -3.91
CA LEU A 46 -14.71 20.01 -2.65
C LEU A 46 -13.75 18.82 -2.86
N THR A 47 -14.01 17.98 -3.86
CA THR A 47 -13.08 16.93 -4.29
C THR A 47 -11.83 17.53 -4.92
N MET A 48 -11.97 18.55 -5.78
CA MET A 48 -10.82 19.27 -6.36
C MET A 48 -9.97 19.95 -5.27
N VAL A 49 -10.59 20.55 -4.25
CA VAL A 49 -9.86 21.09 -3.08
C VAL A 49 -9.03 19.99 -2.40
N GLN A 50 -9.60 18.80 -2.23
CA GLN A 50 -8.86 17.67 -1.67
C GLN A 50 -7.70 17.25 -2.58
N MET A 51 -7.90 17.21 -3.90
CA MET A 51 -6.82 16.90 -4.86
C MET A 51 -5.67 17.91 -4.78
N VAL A 52 -5.96 19.22 -4.65
CA VAL A 52 -4.94 20.24 -4.40
C VAL A 52 -4.18 19.95 -3.10
N GLY A 53 -4.90 19.62 -2.02
CA GLY A 53 -4.28 19.23 -0.76
C GLY A 53 -3.34 18.02 -0.88
N VAL A 54 -3.74 17.01 -1.68
CA VAL A 54 -2.90 15.84 -1.97
C VAL A 54 -1.64 16.23 -2.75
N LEU A 55 -1.73 17.13 -3.72
CA LEU A 55 -0.55 17.63 -4.46
C LEU A 55 0.42 18.37 -3.54
N VAL A 56 -0.08 19.22 -2.63
CA VAL A 56 0.76 19.89 -1.63
C VAL A 56 1.39 18.85 -0.68
N LEU A 57 0.64 17.84 -0.24
CA LEU A 57 1.16 16.74 0.57
C LEU A 57 2.30 16.03 -0.17
N ALA A 58 2.11 15.66 -1.43
CA ALA A 58 3.13 14.99 -2.24
C ALA A 58 4.41 15.83 -2.37
N ALA A 59 4.28 17.14 -2.59
CA ALA A 59 5.41 18.07 -2.63
C ALA A 59 6.18 18.14 -1.29
N GLY A 60 5.53 17.83 -0.17
CA GLY A 60 6.13 17.79 1.16
C GLY A 60 6.88 16.50 1.51
N VAL A 61 6.75 15.43 0.71
CA VAL A 61 7.37 14.12 1.01
C VAL A 61 8.89 14.20 1.15
N PRO A 62 9.64 14.88 0.27
CA PRO A 62 11.09 15.01 0.42
C PRO A 62 11.50 15.74 1.71
N GLY A 63 10.76 16.77 2.12
CA GLY A 63 10.99 17.49 3.39
C GLY A 63 10.73 16.60 4.61
N ALA A 64 9.68 15.80 4.57
CA ALA A 64 9.37 14.88 5.66
C ALA A 64 10.44 13.80 5.86
N ALA A 65 11.08 13.34 4.78
CA ALA A 65 12.23 12.44 4.87
C ALA A 65 13.43 13.07 5.60
N GLN A 66 13.49 14.41 5.65
CA GLN A 66 14.49 15.20 6.35
C GLN A 66 14.01 15.68 7.74
N GLY A 67 12.80 15.29 8.14
CA GLY A 67 12.20 15.67 9.44
C GLY A 67 11.33 16.95 9.42
N ASP A 68 11.16 17.61 8.27
CA ASP A 68 10.23 18.73 8.10
C ASP A 68 8.86 18.25 7.64
N PHE A 69 7.92 18.21 8.55
CA PHE A 69 6.53 17.79 8.32
C PHE A 69 5.58 18.95 7.98
N THR A 70 6.08 20.18 7.87
CA THR A 70 5.23 21.38 7.70
C THR A 70 4.39 21.29 6.43
N THR A 71 5.02 21.07 5.28
CA THR A 71 4.34 21.02 3.96
C THR A 71 3.34 19.86 3.88
N ILE A 72 3.71 18.68 4.37
CA ILE A 72 2.79 17.52 4.44
C ILE A 72 1.56 17.88 5.30
N THR A 73 1.77 18.48 6.46
CA THR A 73 0.67 18.86 7.36
C THR A 73 -0.23 19.90 6.73
N MET A 74 0.32 20.89 6.02
CA MET A 74 -0.49 21.90 5.30
C MET A 74 -1.31 21.28 4.17
N GLY A 75 -0.73 20.37 3.38
CA GLY A 75 -1.48 19.59 2.38
C GLY A 75 -2.63 18.82 3.03
N TYR A 76 -2.37 18.20 4.18
CA TYR A 76 -3.38 17.50 4.95
C TYR A 76 -4.51 18.41 5.43
N VAL A 77 -4.20 19.62 5.90
CA VAL A 77 -5.20 20.63 6.33
C VAL A 77 -6.14 20.96 5.17
N VAL A 78 -5.59 21.27 3.99
CA VAL A 78 -6.39 21.62 2.80
C VAL A 78 -7.29 20.47 2.39
N MET A 79 -6.74 19.26 2.33
CA MET A 79 -7.49 18.05 1.97
C MET A 79 -8.61 17.77 3.00
N ARG A 80 -8.31 17.83 4.29
CA ARG A 80 -9.28 17.57 5.36
C ARG A 80 -10.36 18.62 5.44
N ALA A 81 -10.07 19.89 5.12
CA ALA A 81 -11.09 20.94 5.06
C ALA A 81 -12.18 20.58 4.03
N GLY A 82 -11.80 20.09 2.84
CA GLY A 82 -12.74 19.60 1.84
C GLY A 82 -13.55 18.40 2.34
N LEU A 83 -12.90 17.42 2.98
CA LEU A 83 -13.59 16.25 3.51
C LEU A 83 -14.55 16.58 4.68
N ILE A 84 -14.16 17.50 5.59
CA ILE A 84 -15.01 17.97 6.67
C ILE A 84 -16.26 18.66 6.11
N ALA A 85 -16.10 19.52 5.09
CA ALA A 85 -17.21 20.18 4.42
C ALA A 85 -18.17 19.17 3.77
N LEU A 86 -17.65 18.11 3.13
CA LEU A 86 -18.45 17.03 2.57
C LEU A 86 -19.23 16.25 3.65
N TRP A 87 -18.60 15.90 4.76
CA TRP A 87 -19.30 15.26 5.89
C TRP A 87 -20.36 16.15 6.53
N ALA A 88 -20.06 17.46 6.68
CA ALA A 88 -21.04 18.44 7.20
C ALA A 88 -22.24 18.57 6.25
N ARG A 89 -22.00 18.62 4.95
CA ARG A 89 -23.04 18.59 3.93
C ARG A 89 -23.89 17.31 4.02
N ALA A 90 -23.28 16.14 4.07
CA ALA A 90 -23.99 14.89 4.23
C ALA A 90 -24.88 14.86 5.51
N ALA A 91 -24.43 15.50 6.59
CA ALA A 91 -25.21 15.63 7.82
C ALA A 91 -26.47 16.52 7.66
N LEU A 92 -26.46 17.47 6.74
CA LEU A 92 -27.61 18.34 6.42
C LEU A 92 -28.61 17.63 5.48
N GLU A 93 -28.07 16.90 4.48
CA GLU A 93 -28.87 16.23 3.45
C GLU A 93 -29.48 14.90 3.94
N HIS A 94 -28.91 14.27 4.99
CA HIS A 94 -29.35 12.98 5.54
C HIS A 94 -29.66 13.06 7.03
N PRO A 95 -30.85 13.60 7.40
CA PRO A 95 -31.23 13.77 8.82
C PRO A 95 -31.20 12.47 9.64
N GLU A 96 -31.54 11.34 9.02
CA GLU A 96 -31.54 10.00 9.64
C GLU A 96 -30.14 9.51 10.03
N ARG A 97 -29.10 10.07 9.41
CA ARG A 97 -27.68 9.74 9.64
C ARG A 97 -26.84 10.91 10.16
N ARG A 98 -27.51 12.02 10.47
CA ARG A 98 -26.87 13.26 10.90
C ARG A 98 -25.86 13.08 12.02
N ARG A 99 -26.17 12.25 13.02
CA ARG A 99 -25.27 12.00 14.15
C ARG A 99 -23.97 11.32 13.70
N THR A 100 -24.04 10.37 12.79
CA THR A 100 -22.87 9.68 12.24
C THR A 100 -22.02 10.63 11.43
N CYS A 101 -22.62 11.38 10.51
CA CYS A 101 -21.91 12.34 9.66
C CYS A 101 -21.24 13.45 10.47
N LEU A 102 -21.93 14.00 11.50
CA LEU A 102 -21.34 15.00 12.40
C LEU A 102 -20.18 14.43 13.23
N ARG A 103 -20.25 13.17 13.67
CA ARG A 103 -19.11 12.54 14.36
C ARG A 103 -17.90 12.44 13.46
N TYR A 104 -18.07 12.08 12.18
CA TYR A 104 -16.96 12.13 11.22
C TYR A 104 -16.41 13.55 11.07
N ALA A 105 -17.26 14.54 10.79
CA ALA A 105 -16.83 15.91 10.59
C ALA A 105 -16.07 16.47 11.82
N ILE A 106 -16.63 16.31 13.02
CA ILE A 106 -16.04 16.80 14.27
C ILE A 106 -14.76 16.03 14.60
N GLY A 107 -14.77 14.70 14.50
CA GLY A 107 -13.60 13.86 14.79
C GLY A 107 -12.42 14.23 13.90
N ILE A 108 -12.67 14.37 12.58
CA ILE A 108 -11.64 14.78 11.63
C ILE A 108 -11.14 16.19 11.92
N ALA A 109 -12.04 17.15 12.23
CA ALA A 109 -11.64 18.53 12.55
C ALA A 109 -10.78 18.61 13.82
N VAL A 110 -11.16 17.90 14.88
CA VAL A 110 -10.41 17.87 16.15
C VAL A 110 -9.02 17.27 15.93
N VAL A 111 -8.94 16.10 15.28
CA VAL A 111 -7.66 15.45 15.09
C VAL A 111 -6.77 16.25 14.13
N GLN A 112 -7.35 16.92 13.14
CA GLN A 112 -6.59 17.83 12.26
C GLN A 112 -5.99 19.01 13.03
N ALA A 113 -6.72 19.59 13.97
CA ALA A 113 -6.16 20.62 14.85
C ALA A 113 -4.99 20.09 15.71
N LEU A 114 -5.09 18.83 16.17
CA LEU A 114 -3.99 18.18 16.89
C LEU A 114 -2.77 17.89 15.99
N TRP A 115 -2.97 17.56 14.72
CA TRP A 115 -1.87 17.40 13.74
C TRP A 115 -1.14 18.73 13.51
N VAL A 116 -1.86 19.84 13.45
CA VAL A 116 -1.23 21.19 13.37
C VAL A 116 -0.49 21.52 14.67
N ALA A 117 -1.12 21.29 15.82
CA ALA A 117 -0.49 21.52 17.12
C ALA A 117 0.78 20.68 17.32
N ARG A 118 0.84 19.47 16.74
CA ARG A 118 2.03 18.61 16.76
C ARG A 118 3.28 19.28 16.18
N LEU A 119 3.14 20.22 15.24
CA LEU A 119 4.28 20.97 14.67
C LEU A 119 5.01 21.82 15.71
N LEU A 120 4.38 22.10 16.85
CA LEU A 120 4.96 22.86 17.96
C LEU A 120 5.73 21.96 18.95
N LEU A 121 5.66 20.63 18.78
CA LEU A 121 6.32 19.68 19.67
C LEU A 121 7.81 19.53 19.32
N PRO A 122 8.68 19.27 20.31
CA PRO A 122 10.08 18.98 20.06
C PRO A 122 10.25 17.69 19.24
N ALA A 123 11.31 17.61 18.44
CA ALA A 123 11.59 16.46 17.56
C ALA A 123 11.64 15.12 18.31
N SER A 124 12.07 15.11 19.58
CA SER A 124 12.08 13.91 20.43
C SER A 124 10.72 13.26 20.63
N MET A 125 9.62 14.03 20.53
CA MET A 125 8.25 13.54 20.63
C MET A 125 7.64 13.20 19.26
N GLY A 126 8.37 13.38 18.17
CA GLY A 126 7.88 13.29 16.80
C GLY A 126 7.20 11.96 16.48
N LEU A 127 7.86 10.83 16.76
CA LEU A 127 7.32 9.50 16.46
C LEU A 127 6.17 9.12 17.42
N VAL A 128 6.32 9.38 18.71
CA VAL A 128 5.30 9.04 19.71
C VAL A 128 4.00 9.80 19.43
N SER A 129 4.09 11.11 19.19
CA SER A 129 2.91 11.93 18.87
C SER A 129 2.27 11.50 17.54
N PHE A 130 3.07 11.11 16.54
CA PHE A 130 2.56 10.58 15.28
C PHE A 130 1.74 9.30 15.51
N VAL A 131 2.29 8.33 16.23
CA VAL A 131 1.61 7.05 16.49
C VAL A 131 0.31 7.27 17.26
N LEU A 132 0.33 8.13 18.30
CA LEU A 132 -0.88 8.43 19.07
C LEU A 132 -1.96 9.08 18.21
N LEU A 133 -1.62 10.07 17.38
CA LEU A 133 -2.58 10.72 16.50
C LEU A 133 -3.08 9.77 15.39
N ALA A 134 -2.23 8.91 14.85
CA ALA A 134 -2.64 7.88 13.89
C ALA A 134 -3.65 6.90 14.51
N LEU A 135 -3.46 6.49 15.77
CA LEU A 135 -4.43 5.65 16.47
C LEU A 135 -5.77 6.37 16.70
N VAL A 136 -5.74 7.67 17.02
CA VAL A 136 -6.96 8.48 17.13
C VAL A 136 -7.66 8.58 15.78
N GLU A 137 -6.93 8.82 14.69
CA GLU A 137 -7.49 8.83 13.32
C GLU A 137 -8.22 7.51 13.00
N ILE A 138 -7.57 6.37 13.25
CA ILE A 138 -8.13 5.04 13.02
C ILE A 138 -9.39 4.77 13.87
N ALA A 139 -9.46 5.37 15.05
CA ALA A 139 -10.61 5.24 15.95
C ALA A 139 -11.83 6.05 15.51
N ILE A 140 -11.67 7.14 14.72
CA ILE A 140 -12.79 8.01 14.30
C ILE A 140 -13.89 7.25 13.57
N PRO A 141 -13.62 6.43 12.53
CA PRO A 141 -14.67 5.67 11.86
C PRO A 141 -15.39 4.69 12.78
N ILE A 142 -14.67 4.05 13.70
CA ILE A 142 -15.24 3.12 14.70
C ILE A 142 -16.17 3.87 15.66
N TRP A 143 -15.74 5.05 16.12
CA TRP A 143 -16.55 5.90 17.00
C TRP A 143 -17.79 6.46 16.29
N ALA A 144 -17.64 6.90 15.04
CA ALA A 144 -18.75 7.42 14.24
C ALA A 144 -19.78 6.34 13.93
N ALA A 145 -19.34 5.12 13.57
CA ALA A 145 -20.19 3.98 13.26
C ALA A 145 -21.08 3.52 14.45
N ARG A 146 -20.68 3.83 15.70
CA ARG A 146 -21.55 3.57 16.88
C ARG A 146 -22.81 4.41 16.91
N ALA A 147 -22.91 5.50 16.13
CA ALA A 147 -24.13 6.29 16.00
C ALA A 147 -25.06 5.79 14.89
N GLY A 148 -24.54 4.97 13.98
CA GLY A 148 -25.23 4.40 12.84
C GLY A 148 -24.28 4.12 11.69
N HIS A 149 -24.64 3.19 10.80
CA HIS A 149 -23.83 2.83 9.65
C HIS A 149 -24.06 3.79 8.47
N THR A 150 -23.00 4.08 7.72
CA THR A 150 -23.10 4.78 6.42
C THR A 150 -23.62 3.83 5.33
N PRO A 151 -24.28 4.34 4.28
CA PRO A 151 -24.89 3.51 3.23
C PRO A 151 -23.90 3.10 2.13
N TRP A 152 -22.65 2.72 2.50
CA TRP A 152 -21.64 2.34 1.55
C TRP A 152 -22.02 1.12 0.70
N HIS A 153 -21.53 1.07 -0.54
CA HIS A 153 -21.83 0.04 -1.51
C HIS A 153 -20.66 -0.97 -1.65
N ALA A 154 -20.96 -2.27 -1.42
CA ALA A 154 -19.92 -3.31 -1.33
C ALA A 154 -19.10 -3.48 -2.62
N HIS A 155 -19.77 -3.49 -3.78
CA HIS A 155 -19.09 -3.64 -5.07
C HIS A 155 -18.27 -2.39 -5.41
N HIS A 156 -18.80 -1.18 -5.20
CA HIS A 156 -18.07 0.05 -5.46
C HIS A 156 -16.83 0.18 -4.58
N ILE A 157 -16.91 -0.18 -3.29
CA ILE A 157 -15.73 -0.10 -2.43
C ILE A 157 -14.67 -1.12 -2.85
N ALA A 158 -15.07 -2.35 -3.18
CA ALA A 158 -14.14 -3.37 -3.66
C ALA A 158 -13.47 -2.96 -4.97
N GLU A 159 -14.21 -2.36 -5.91
CA GLU A 159 -13.69 -1.82 -7.17
C GLU A 159 -12.67 -0.71 -6.92
N ARG A 160 -12.97 0.28 -6.06
CA ARG A 160 -12.03 1.36 -5.72
C ARG A 160 -10.74 0.83 -5.13
N TYR A 161 -10.80 -0.17 -4.26
CA TYR A 161 -9.60 -0.83 -3.70
C TYR A 161 -8.82 -1.60 -4.77
N GLY A 162 -9.52 -2.28 -5.69
CA GLY A 162 -8.91 -2.92 -6.85
C GLY A 162 -8.20 -1.92 -7.76
N LEU A 163 -8.83 -0.79 -8.07
CA LEU A 163 -8.21 0.29 -8.87
C LEU A 163 -6.97 0.86 -8.17
N PHE A 164 -7.02 1.08 -6.86
CA PHE A 164 -5.85 1.54 -6.13
C PHE A 164 -4.73 0.50 -6.10
N THR A 165 -5.05 -0.79 -6.02
CA THR A 165 -4.07 -1.87 -6.18
C THR A 165 -3.37 -1.80 -7.54
N ILE A 166 -4.12 -1.56 -8.63
CA ILE A 166 -3.55 -1.40 -9.98
C ILE A 166 -2.62 -0.18 -10.04
N ILE A 167 -3.01 0.95 -9.43
CA ILE A 167 -2.17 2.15 -9.39
C ILE A 167 -0.85 1.86 -8.68
N VAL A 168 -0.90 1.23 -7.48
CA VAL A 168 0.34 0.91 -6.72
C VAL A 168 1.19 -0.13 -7.44
N LEU A 169 0.59 -1.10 -8.14
CA LEU A 169 1.33 -2.02 -9.01
C LEU A 169 1.97 -1.29 -10.20
N GLY A 170 1.32 -0.23 -10.71
CA GLY A 170 1.89 0.65 -11.73
C GLY A 170 3.18 1.34 -11.27
N GLU A 171 3.26 1.76 -10.01
CA GLU A 171 4.51 2.27 -9.41
C GLU A 171 5.60 1.20 -9.37
N CYS A 172 5.25 -0.06 -9.07
CA CYS A 172 6.22 -1.17 -9.15
C CYS A 172 6.74 -1.37 -10.58
N VAL A 173 5.88 -1.21 -11.60
CA VAL A 173 6.28 -1.29 -13.02
C VAL A 173 7.24 -0.14 -13.35
N LEU A 174 6.94 1.07 -12.88
CA LEU A 174 7.80 2.24 -13.10
C LEU A 174 9.17 2.04 -12.44
N GLY A 175 9.20 1.60 -11.17
CA GLY A 175 10.44 1.26 -10.46
C GLY A 175 11.25 0.19 -11.21
N ALA A 176 10.61 -0.90 -11.65
CA ALA A 176 11.27 -1.95 -12.43
C ALA A 176 11.81 -1.43 -13.77
N THR A 177 11.07 -0.55 -14.45
CA THR A 177 11.51 0.04 -15.73
C THR A 177 12.68 0.96 -15.54
N ASN A 178 12.67 1.82 -14.52
CA ASN A 178 13.78 2.70 -14.17
C ASN A 178 15.01 1.87 -13.81
N ALA A 179 14.83 0.81 -13.06
CA ALA A 179 15.86 -0.15 -12.70
C ALA A 179 16.55 -0.74 -13.93
N VAL A 180 15.77 -1.32 -14.84
CA VAL A 180 16.28 -1.91 -16.10
C VAL A 180 16.96 -0.85 -16.95
N SER A 181 16.36 0.33 -17.10
CA SER A 181 16.94 1.43 -17.89
C SER A 181 18.27 1.90 -17.33
N GLY A 182 18.41 2.00 -16.00
CA GLY A 182 19.66 2.36 -15.34
C GLY A 182 20.77 1.34 -15.62
N VAL A 183 20.45 0.05 -15.49
CA VAL A 183 21.44 -1.01 -15.79
C VAL A 183 21.83 -1.00 -17.28
N ILE A 184 20.88 -0.81 -18.21
CA ILE A 184 21.17 -0.71 -19.66
C ILE A 184 22.10 0.45 -19.95
N LYS A 185 21.87 1.62 -19.36
CA LYS A 185 22.74 2.80 -19.55
C LYS A 185 24.15 2.57 -19.04
N ALA A 186 24.28 1.86 -17.90
CA ALA A 186 25.58 1.62 -17.28
C ALA A 186 26.39 0.51 -17.97
N THR A 187 25.75 -0.56 -18.44
CA THR A 187 26.43 -1.80 -18.88
C THR A 187 26.06 -2.26 -20.28
N GLY A 188 25.09 -1.60 -20.91
CA GLY A 188 24.49 -2.07 -22.16
C GLY A 188 23.53 -3.24 -21.96
N TRP A 189 23.03 -3.78 -23.07
CA TRP A 189 22.14 -4.95 -23.07
C TRP A 189 22.91 -6.22 -22.69
N SER A 190 22.30 -7.02 -21.81
CA SER A 190 22.82 -8.33 -21.40
C SER A 190 21.68 -9.29 -21.04
N TRP A 191 21.96 -10.59 -20.96
CA TRP A 191 21.02 -11.60 -20.45
C TRP A 191 20.57 -11.30 -19.02
N ASN A 192 21.44 -10.73 -18.19
CA ASN A 192 21.10 -10.34 -16.82
C ASN A 192 20.02 -9.25 -16.78
N VAL A 193 20.11 -8.28 -17.69
CA VAL A 193 19.11 -7.21 -17.83
C VAL A 193 17.76 -7.80 -18.26
N ALA A 194 17.76 -8.69 -19.24
CA ALA A 194 16.54 -9.37 -19.70
C ALA A 194 15.88 -10.20 -18.58
N LEU A 195 16.68 -10.91 -17.77
CA LEU A 195 16.19 -11.68 -16.63
C LEU A 195 15.56 -10.80 -15.54
N VAL A 196 16.19 -9.65 -15.23
CA VAL A 196 15.65 -8.71 -14.25
C VAL A 196 14.34 -8.12 -14.76
N GLY A 197 14.29 -7.66 -16.01
CA GLY A 197 13.08 -7.08 -16.61
C GLY A 197 11.92 -8.08 -16.68
N PHE A 198 12.21 -9.28 -17.20
CA PHE A 198 11.22 -10.36 -17.27
C PHE A 198 10.75 -10.80 -15.88
N GLY A 199 11.69 -10.99 -14.96
CA GLY A 199 11.40 -11.41 -13.59
C GLY A 199 10.56 -10.39 -12.84
N SER A 200 10.92 -9.11 -12.91
CA SER A 200 10.16 -8.04 -12.26
C SER A 200 8.74 -7.93 -12.83
N THR A 201 8.60 -7.96 -14.15
CA THR A 201 7.28 -7.92 -14.81
C THR A 201 6.43 -9.13 -14.43
N SER A 202 7.00 -10.34 -14.49
CA SER A 202 6.31 -11.58 -14.13
C SER A 202 5.89 -11.59 -12.66
N LEU A 203 6.75 -11.07 -11.76
CA LEU A 203 6.44 -10.93 -10.35
C LEU A 203 5.24 -9.99 -10.15
N ILE A 204 5.26 -8.79 -10.73
CA ILE A 204 4.19 -7.81 -10.62
C ILE A 204 2.86 -8.36 -11.15
N LEU A 205 2.87 -9.00 -12.33
CA LEU A 205 1.68 -9.61 -12.93
C LEU A 205 1.13 -10.77 -12.09
N SER A 206 2.00 -11.58 -11.48
CA SER A 206 1.56 -12.68 -10.62
C SER A 206 0.96 -12.19 -9.30
N LEU A 207 1.47 -11.09 -8.72
CA LEU A 207 0.86 -10.43 -7.55
C LEU A 207 -0.51 -9.83 -7.92
N TRP A 208 -0.61 -9.17 -9.07
CA TRP A 208 -1.89 -8.71 -9.61
C TRP A 208 -2.90 -9.87 -9.69
N TRP A 209 -2.51 -11.01 -10.25
CA TRP A 209 -3.38 -12.17 -10.39
C TRP A 209 -3.86 -12.70 -9.03
N VAL A 210 -2.96 -12.86 -8.05
CA VAL A 210 -3.32 -13.29 -6.69
C VAL A 210 -4.38 -12.36 -6.07
N TYR A 211 -4.26 -11.03 -6.23
CA TYR A 211 -5.22 -10.09 -5.66
C TYR A 211 -6.62 -10.25 -6.25
N PHE A 212 -6.71 -10.34 -7.58
CA PHE A 212 -7.99 -10.39 -8.28
C PHE A 212 -8.68 -11.75 -8.29
N LEU A 213 -8.01 -12.80 -7.79
CA LEU A 213 -8.67 -14.09 -7.50
C LEU A 213 -9.64 -14.00 -6.31
N VAL A 214 -9.52 -13.01 -5.43
CA VAL A 214 -10.39 -12.88 -4.25
C VAL A 214 -11.67 -12.13 -4.64
N PRO A 215 -12.88 -12.75 -4.54
CA PRO A 215 -14.15 -12.11 -4.92
C PRO A 215 -14.64 -11.13 -3.84
N SER A 216 -13.87 -10.07 -3.57
CA SER A 216 -14.08 -9.14 -2.45
C SER A 216 -15.45 -8.46 -2.47
N GLY A 217 -15.96 -8.08 -3.65
CA GLY A 217 -17.26 -7.39 -3.76
C GLY A 217 -18.44 -8.26 -3.28
N ARG A 218 -18.51 -9.52 -3.72
CA ARG A 218 -19.53 -10.47 -3.28
C ARG A 218 -19.39 -10.77 -1.79
N ALA A 219 -18.19 -11.04 -1.36
CA ALA A 219 -17.91 -11.42 0.02
C ALA A 219 -18.21 -10.28 1.02
N LEU A 220 -17.96 -9.01 0.66
CA LEU A 220 -18.37 -7.85 1.46
C LEU A 220 -19.89 -7.60 1.43
N HIS A 221 -20.56 -7.95 0.33
CA HIS A 221 -22.02 -7.87 0.26
C HIS A 221 -22.67 -8.83 1.24
N GLU A 222 -22.16 -10.05 1.33
CA GLU A 222 -22.65 -11.09 2.23
C GLU A 222 -22.24 -10.86 3.71
N HIS A 223 -21.09 -10.23 3.96
CA HIS A 223 -20.47 -10.07 5.28
C HIS A 223 -20.07 -8.62 5.57
N ARG A 224 -21.05 -7.71 5.64
CA ARG A 224 -20.83 -6.28 5.87
C ARG A 224 -20.14 -5.96 7.22
N ASP A 225 -20.31 -6.80 8.22
CA ASP A 225 -19.67 -6.73 9.54
C ASP A 225 -18.15 -6.82 9.48
N ARG A 226 -17.59 -7.30 8.36
CA ARG A 226 -16.15 -7.48 8.15
C ARG A 226 -15.47 -6.34 7.39
N ALA A 227 -16.26 -5.34 7.00
CA ALA A 227 -15.81 -4.22 6.18
C ALA A 227 -14.59 -3.49 6.77
N PHE A 228 -14.58 -3.23 8.08
CA PHE A 228 -13.44 -2.59 8.74
C PHE A 228 -12.17 -3.45 8.69
N ARG A 229 -12.28 -4.74 8.99
CA ARG A 229 -11.13 -5.66 8.95
C ARG A 229 -10.57 -5.78 7.54
N TRP A 230 -11.45 -5.88 6.56
CA TRP A 230 -11.07 -5.93 5.15
C TRP A 230 -10.42 -4.62 4.69
N GLY A 231 -11.05 -3.48 4.93
CA GLY A 231 -10.54 -2.17 4.52
C GLY A 231 -9.20 -1.83 5.17
N TYR A 232 -9.07 -2.06 6.48
CA TYR A 232 -7.81 -1.79 7.20
C TYR A 232 -6.71 -2.81 6.87
N GLY A 233 -7.07 -4.06 6.58
CA GLY A 233 -6.11 -5.07 6.14
C GLY A 233 -5.37 -4.72 4.86
N HIS A 234 -6.00 -3.92 3.99
CA HIS A 234 -5.34 -3.42 2.78
C HIS A 234 -4.17 -2.48 3.04
N ALA A 235 -4.04 -1.90 4.24
CA ALA A 235 -2.85 -1.14 4.59
C ALA A 235 -1.58 -1.96 4.38
N ALA A 236 -1.58 -3.22 4.81
CA ALA A 236 -0.43 -4.10 4.64
C ALA A 236 -0.21 -4.51 3.16
N VAL A 237 -1.28 -4.69 2.38
CA VAL A 237 -1.20 -4.95 0.94
C VAL A 237 -0.55 -3.78 0.22
N PHE A 238 -1.05 -2.57 0.42
CA PHE A 238 -0.53 -1.38 -0.27
C PHE A 238 0.87 -1.00 0.21
N LEU A 239 1.15 -1.13 1.51
CA LEU A 239 2.49 -0.90 2.06
C LEU A 239 3.52 -1.84 1.45
N SER A 240 3.19 -3.12 1.34
CA SER A 240 4.11 -4.12 0.78
C SER A 240 4.34 -3.91 -0.72
N LEU A 241 3.32 -3.52 -1.49
CA LEU A 241 3.48 -3.18 -2.91
C LEU A 241 4.31 -1.90 -3.10
N ALA A 242 4.04 -0.84 -2.33
CA ALA A 242 4.83 0.39 -2.40
C ALA A 242 6.30 0.13 -2.03
N ALA A 243 6.53 -0.69 -0.99
CA ALA A 243 7.89 -1.13 -0.61
C ALA A 243 8.55 -1.98 -1.70
N LEU A 244 7.79 -2.85 -2.37
CA LEU A 244 8.29 -3.68 -3.46
C LEU A 244 8.86 -2.82 -4.61
N GLY A 245 8.14 -1.76 -5.03
CA GLY A 245 8.63 -0.83 -6.04
C GLY A 245 9.97 -0.23 -5.67
N ALA A 246 10.08 0.34 -4.46
CA ALA A 246 11.33 0.91 -3.96
C ALA A 246 12.46 -0.13 -3.83
N PHE A 247 12.16 -1.36 -3.41
CA PHE A 247 13.17 -2.40 -3.25
C PHE A 247 13.65 -2.98 -4.58
N LEU A 248 12.83 -2.96 -5.63
CA LEU A 248 13.28 -3.30 -6.98
C LEU A 248 14.31 -2.27 -7.50
N GLU A 249 14.14 -0.99 -7.18
CA GLU A 249 15.16 0.04 -7.49
C GLU A 249 16.47 -0.23 -6.73
N VAL A 250 16.41 -0.60 -5.44
CA VAL A 250 17.60 -0.99 -4.66
C VAL A 250 18.34 -2.16 -5.30
N VAL A 251 17.63 -3.17 -5.81
CA VAL A 251 18.28 -4.30 -6.52
C VAL A 251 18.96 -3.84 -7.80
N ALA A 252 18.35 -2.90 -8.52
CA ALA A 252 18.96 -2.35 -9.73
C ALA A 252 20.22 -1.55 -9.46
N ASP A 253 20.22 -0.70 -8.42
CA ASP A 253 21.39 0.05 -7.99
C ASP A 253 22.55 -0.89 -7.63
N GLN A 254 22.26 -2.03 -6.99
CA GLN A 254 23.25 -3.07 -6.72
C GLN A 254 23.85 -3.67 -8.00
N LEU A 255 23.06 -3.87 -9.03
CA LEU A 255 23.52 -4.41 -10.32
C LEU A 255 24.40 -3.38 -11.04
N GLN A 256 24.03 -2.09 -11.01
CA GLN A 256 24.82 -1.00 -11.58
C GLN A 256 26.18 -0.84 -10.88
N THR A 257 26.19 -0.81 -9.54
CA THR A 257 27.41 -0.68 -8.73
C THR A 257 28.38 -1.83 -9.01
N ARG A 258 27.90 -3.07 -9.11
CA ARG A 258 28.72 -4.25 -9.44
C ARG A 258 29.28 -4.24 -10.85
N ALA A 259 28.60 -3.58 -11.77
CA ALA A 259 29.08 -3.41 -13.14
C ALA A 259 30.12 -2.29 -13.28
N GLY A 260 30.54 -1.65 -12.20
CA GLY A 260 31.58 -0.60 -12.20
C GLY A 260 31.05 0.78 -12.61
N ALA A 261 29.72 0.99 -12.61
CA ALA A 261 29.14 2.29 -12.85
C ALA A 261 29.51 3.26 -11.72
N THR A 262 30.26 4.29 -12.02
CA THR A 262 30.58 5.40 -11.14
C THR A 262 29.88 6.64 -11.66
N GLY A 263 28.88 7.15 -10.96
CA GLY A 263 28.15 8.35 -11.38
C GLY A 263 27.16 8.85 -10.35
N ALA A 264 26.70 10.09 -10.55
CA ALA A 264 25.72 10.77 -9.68
C ALA A 264 24.34 10.09 -9.64
N ASP A 265 24.10 9.10 -10.51
CA ASP A 265 22.83 8.37 -10.60
C ASP A 265 22.78 7.12 -9.70
N VAL A 266 23.87 6.80 -8.97
CA VAL A 266 23.87 5.69 -7.99
C VAL A 266 23.43 6.23 -6.65
N HIS A 267 22.17 6.03 -6.30
CA HIS A 267 21.53 6.59 -5.11
C HIS A 267 21.97 5.93 -3.79
N LEU A 268 22.70 4.83 -3.84
CA LEU A 268 23.11 4.13 -2.61
C LEU A 268 24.38 4.75 -2.02
N LEU A 269 24.24 5.34 -0.86
CA LEU A 269 25.35 5.89 -0.05
C LEU A 269 26.29 4.80 0.49
N HIS A 270 25.86 3.53 0.52
CA HIS A 270 26.67 2.39 0.98
C HIS A 270 26.32 1.12 0.19
N PRO A 271 27.33 0.30 -0.20
CA PRO A 271 27.10 -0.96 -0.87
C PRO A 271 26.39 -1.95 0.07
N MET A 272 25.15 -2.23 -0.21
CA MET A 272 24.41 -3.31 0.49
C MET A 272 24.86 -4.68 -0.04
N SER A 273 24.74 -5.73 0.78
CA SER A 273 24.95 -7.08 0.25
C SER A 273 23.80 -7.49 -0.66
N PRO A 274 24.04 -8.31 -1.69
CA PRO A 274 22.97 -8.85 -2.55
C PRO A 274 21.90 -9.61 -1.80
N THR A 275 22.32 -10.36 -0.78
CA THR A 275 21.42 -11.09 0.10
C THR A 275 20.47 -10.15 0.82
N TYR A 276 20.97 -8.99 1.26
CA TYR A 276 20.13 -8.02 1.93
C TYR A 276 19.13 -7.35 0.95
N ALA A 277 19.58 -6.96 -0.24
CA ALA A 277 18.72 -6.37 -1.25
C ALA A 277 17.56 -7.32 -1.63
N ILE A 278 17.86 -8.60 -1.88
CA ILE A 278 16.82 -9.57 -2.21
C ILE A 278 15.94 -9.92 -1.01
N ALA A 279 16.46 -9.85 0.22
CA ALA A 279 15.66 -10.07 1.42
C ALA A 279 14.59 -9.00 1.61
N LEU A 280 14.85 -7.75 1.22
CA LEU A 280 13.85 -6.68 1.22
C LEU A 280 12.72 -6.98 0.23
N VAL A 281 13.06 -7.38 -1.00
CA VAL A 281 12.08 -7.76 -2.03
C VAL A 281 11.27 -8.99 -1.57
N ALA A 282 11.94 -10.03 -1.08
CA ALA A 282 11.31 -11.24 -0.57
C ALA A 282 10.39 -10.96 0.61
N GLY A 283 10.81 -10.08 1.53
CA GLY A 283 10.01 -9.61 2.65
C GLY A 283 8.73 -8.90 2.20
N ALA A 284 8.82 -8.00 1.22
CA ALA A 284 7.65 -7.32 0.64
C ALA A 284 6.67 -8.32 0.00
N VAL A 285 7.17 -9.28 -0.80
CA VAL A 285 6.36 -10.34 -1.41
C VAL A 285 5.69 -11.20 -0.33
N THR A 286 6.42 -11.57 0.72
CA THR A 286 5.88 -12.35 1.83
C THR A 286 4.75 -11.61 2.56
N VAL A 287 4.97 -10.34 2.92
CA VAL A 287 3.94 -9.52 3.59
C VAL A 287 2.71 -9.38 2.71
N TYR A 288 2.90 -9.16 1.41
CA TYR A 288 1.80 -9.10 0.45
C TYR A 288 0.96 -10.38 0.44
N LEU A 289 1.60 -11.53 0.22
CA LEU A 289 0.93 -12.82 0.13
C LEU A 289 0.19 -13.18 1.42
N LEU A 290 0.82 -12.93 2.58
CA LEU A 290 0.21 -13.14 3.89
C LEU A 290 -0.99 -12.20 4.12
N SER A 291 -0.90 -10.95 3.67
CA SER A 291 -1.97 -9.96 3.82
C SER A 291 -3.18 -10.32 2.96
N VAL A 292 -2.97 -10.67 1.69
CA VAL A 292 -4.04 -11.11 0.79
C VAL A 292 -4.67 -12.41 1.29
N TRP A 293 -3.85 -13.35 1.74
CA TRP A 293 -4.33 -14.57 2.38
C TRP A 293 -5.19 -14.28 3.62
N TRP A 294 -4.70 -13.44 4.54
CA TRP A 294 -5.44 -13.10 5.76
C TRP A 294 -6.79 -12.43 5.44
N MET A 295 -6.81 -11.50 4.51
CA MET A 295 -8.04 -10.85 4.07
C MET A 295 -9.01 -11.85 3.43
N SER A 296 -8.52 -12.73 2.55
CA SER A 296 -9.32 -13.78 1.95
C SER A 296 -9.97 -14.67 3.02
N ALA A 297 -9.18 -15.11 4.00
CA ALA A 297 -9.68 -15.90 5.13
C ALA A 297 -10.78 -15.20 5.95
N GLN A 298 -10.65 -13.87 6.12
CA GLN A 298 -11.67 -13.09 6.82
C GLN A 298 -12.98 -13.00 6.04
N VAL A 299 -12.94 -12.95 4.72
CA VAL A 299 -14.09 -12.62 3.89
C VAL A 299 -14.75 -13.87 3.32
N THR A 300 -14.00 -14.89 2.89
CA THR A 300 -14.56 -16.08 2.22
C THR A 300 -14.92 -17.24 3.15
N ARG A 301 -14.50 -17.21 4.41
CA ARG A 301 -14.60 -18.32 5.38
C ARG A 301 -14.00 -19.66 4.91
N SER A 302 -13.44 -19.73 3.71
CA SER A 302 -12.82 -20.94 3.21
C SER A 302 -11.43 -21.09 3.84
N GLN A 303 -11.21 -22.20 4.52
CA GLN A 303 -9.91 -22.54 5.09
C GLN A 303 -9.14 -23.58 4.26
N ALA A 304 -9.74 -24.05 3.15
CA ALA A 304 -9.11 -25.03 2.27
C ALA A 304 -7.87 -24.41 1.60
N GLY A 305 -6.74 -25.09 1.73
CA GLY A 305 -5.47 -24.64 1.15
C GLY A 305 -4.76 -23.51 1.89
N LEU A 306 -5.38 -22.88 2.89
CA LEU A 306 -4.83 -21.72 3.58
C LEU A 306 -3.46 -21.98 4.24
N LYS A 307 -3.25 -23.15 4.83
CA LYS A 307 -1.95 -23.53 5.42
C LYS A 307 -0.86 -23.64 4.34
N LEU A 308 -1.21 -24.20 3.18
CA LEU A 308 -0.29 -24.36 2.07
C LEU A 308 0.08 -23.01 1.46
N ILE A 309 -0.89 -22.09 1.29
CA ILE A 309 -0.64 -20.72 0.80
C ILE A 309 0.29 -19.97 1.78
N TRP A 310 0.07 -20.11 3.09
CA TRP A 310 0.92 -19.50 4.09
C TRP A 310 2.36 -20.06 4.01
N MET A 311 2.50 -21.39 3.94
CA MET A 311 3.82 -22.04 3.80
C MET A 311 4.54 -21.59 2.53
N VAL A 312 3.88 -21.60 1.37
CA VAL A 312 4.44 -21.18 0.09
C VAL A 312 4.85 -19.70 0.13
N GLY A 313 3.98 -18.84 0.67
CA GLY A 313 4.22 -17.39 0.76
C GLY A 313 5.40 -17.01 1.68
N VAL A 314 5.80 -17.88 2.60
CA VAL A 314 6.94 -17.65 3.50
C VAL A 314 8.17 -18.44 3.05
N LEU A 315 8.02 -19.73 2.79
CA LEU A 315 9.18 -20.63 2.56
C LEU A 315 9.84 -20.39 1.21
N LEU A 316 9.09 -20.12 0.14
CA LEU A 316 9.69 -19.87 -1.17
C LEU A 316 10.49 -18.56 -1.21
N PRO A 317 9.97 -17.40 -0.77
CA PRO A 317 10.78 -16.20 -0.70
C PRO A 317 12.01 -16.37 0.21
N ALA A 318 11.87 -17.04 1.35
CA ALA A 318 13.00 -17.33 2.23
C ALA A 318 14.06 -18.23 1.57
N ALA A 319 13.62 -19.25 0.82
CA ALA A 319 14.54 -20.13 0.09
C ALA A 319 15.33 -19.37 -0.98
N VAL A 320 14.70 -18.40 -1.69
CA VAL A 320 15.40 -17.53 -2.65
C VAL A 320 16.47 -16.68 -1.95
N VAL A 321 16.17 -16.12 -0.78
CA VAL A 321 17.17 -15.37 0.01
C VAL A 321 18.36 -16.27 0.41
N VAL A 322 18.10 -17.48 0.86
CA VAL A 322 19.14 -18.47 1.19
C VAL A 322 19.95 -18.84 -0.06
N ALA A 323 19.31 -19.03 -1.21
CA ALA A 323 19.99 -19.34 -2.46
C ALA A 323 20.95 -18.20 -2.88
N VAL A 324 20.54 -16.93 -2.73
CA VAL A 324 21.42 -15.78 -3.00
C VAL A 324 22.57 -15.70 -2.00
N TRP A 325 22.30 -16.02 -0.73
CA TRP A 325 23.37 -16.13 0.28
C TRP A 325 24.41 -17.22 -0.07
N GLN A 326 23.95 -18.33 -0.68
CA GLN A 326 24.80 -19.42 -1.18
C GLN A 326 25.46 -19.13 -2.54
N GLY A 327 25.21 -17.95 -3.16
CA GLY A 327 25.87 -17.54 -4.38
C GLY A 327 24.98 -17.52 -5.64
N LEU A 328 23.67 -17.70 -5.53
CA LEU A 328 22.78 -17.47 -6.68
C LEU A 328 22.89 -16.01 -7.14
N PRO A 329 23.18 -15.72 -8.43
CA PRO A 329 23.26 -14.35 -8.93
C PRO A 329 21.90 -13.62 -8.83
N LEU A 330 21.93 -12.33 -8.44
CA LEU A 330 20.72 -11.49 -8.28
C LEU A 330 19.76 -11.50 -9.49
N PRO A 331 20.22 -11.51 -10.76
CA PRO A 331 19.31 -11.56 -11.90
C PRO A 331 18.40 -12.79 -11.93
N TRP A 332 18.80 -13.91 -11.35
CA TRP A 332 18.02 -15.14 -11.25
C TRP A 332 17.08 -15.15 -10.04
N ALA A 333 17.39 -14.37 -9.03
CA ALA A 333 16.61 -14.33 -7.79
C ALA A 333 15.21 -13.72 -8.00
N ILE A 334 15.09 -12.68 -8.85
CA ILE A 334 13.79 -12.02 -9.11
C ILE A 334 12.81 -12.94 -9.83
N PRO A 335 13.18 -13.63 -10.96
CA PRO A 335 12.32 -14.65 -11.55
C PRO A 335 11.98 -15.79 -10.58
N ALA A 336 12.93 -16.21 -9.74
CA ALA A 336 12.68 -17.25 -8.74
C ALA A 336 11.64 -16.83 -7.69
N LEU A 337 11.61 -15.57 -7.28
CA LEU A 337 10.58 -15.05 -6.37
C LEU A 337 9.17 -15.12 -6.98
N THR A 338 9.04 -15.06 -8.31
CA THR A 338 7.74 -15.17 -9.00
C THR A 338 7.07 -16.53 -8.76
N LEU A 339 7.83 -17.56 -8.44
CA LEU A 339 7.27 -18.88 -8.16
C LEU A 339 6.32 -18.85 -6.95
N ALA A 340 6.56 -18.01 -5.94
CA ALA A 340 5.71 -17.95 -4.76
C ALA A 340 4.27 -17.51 -5.10
N PRO A 341 4.01 -16.34 -5.72
CA PRO A 341 2.64 -15.96 -6.10
C PRO A 341 2.05 -16.89 -7.16
N LEU A 342 2.82 -17.44 -8.12
CA LEU A 342 2.31 -18.39 -9.10
C LEU A 342 1.83 -19.69 -8.45
N PHE A 343 2.53 -20.23 -7.48
CA PHE A 343 2.05 -21.38 -6.72
C PHE A 343 0.78 -21.07 -5.94
N VAL A 344 0.66 -19.86 -5.36
CA VAL A 344 -0.59 -19.42 -4.71
C VAL A 344 -1.74 -19.40 -5.70
N VAL A 345 -1.55 -18.86 -6.90
CA VAL A 345 -2.55 -18.90 -8.00
C VAL A 345 -2.96 -20.34 -8.30
N LEU A 346 -1.99 -21.23 -8.54
CA LEU A 346 -2.26 -22.63 -8.86
C LEU A 346 -3.03 -23.37 -7.74
N ILE A 347 -2.72 -23.10 -6.48
CA ILE A 347 -3.43 -23.69 -5.33
C ILE A 347 -4.89 -23.23 -5.31
N ILE A 348 -5.12 -21.93 -5.51
CA ILE A 348 -6.47 -21.36 -5.48
C ILE A 348 -7.28 -21.89 -6.67
N GLU A 349 -6.76 -21.84 -7.87
CA GLU A 349 -7.46 -22.27 -9.08
C GLU A 349 -7.76 -23.78 -9.09
N ARG A 350 -6.83 -24.63 -8.66
CA ARG A 350 -7.09 -26.08 -8.52
C ARG A 350 -8.13 -26.39 -7.47
N GLY A 351 -8.19 -25.63 -6.38
CA GLY A 351 -9.23 -25.76 -5.37
C GLY A 351 -10.61 -25.33 -5.87
N GLU A 352 -10.68 -24.54 -6.93
CA GLU A 352 -11.92 -24.01 -7.51
C GLU A 352 -12.44 -24.81 -8.73
N VAL A 353 -11.56 -25.46 -9.49
CA VAL A 353 -11.93 -26.32 -10.64
C VAL A 353 -12.88 -27.46 -10.22
N GLY A 354 -12.93 -27.82 -8.94
CA GLY A 354 -13.90 -28.73 -8.36
C GLY A 354 -15.29 -28.15 -8.01
N ARG A 355 -15.54 -26.86 -8.29
CA ARG A 355 -16.82 -26.19 -7.96
C ARG A 355 -17.47 -25.60 -9.21
N PRO A 356 -18.44 -26.31 -9.84
CA PRO A 356 -19.10 -25.88 -11.09
C PRO A 356 -19.96 -24.62 -11.00
N GLU A 357 -20.21 -24.08 -9.79
CA GLU A 357 -21.15 -22.97 -9.58
C GLU A 357 -20.60 -21.56 -9.89
N ARG A 358 -19.31 -21.40 -10.22
CA ARG A 358 -18.69 -20.06 -10.40
C ARG A 358 -18.75 -19.49 -11.83
N PHE A 359 -19.11 -20.27 -12.83
CA PHE A 359 -19.22 -19.77 -14.20
C PHE A 359 -20.63 -19.36 -14.62
N ALA A 360 -21.60 -19.39 -13.73
CA ALA A 360 -22.90 -18.80 -14.02
C ALA A 360 -22.82 -17.27 -13.86
N ILE A 361 -22.32 -16.61 -14.89
CA ILE A 361 -22.58 -15.18 -15.13
C ILE A 361 -24.08 -15.05 -15.36
N ARG A 362 -24.79 -14.49 -14.39
CA ARG A 362 -26.12 -13.92 -14.58
C ARG A 362 -26.09 -12.43 -14.29
#